data_0cd5adf5f71641163b836574ca33cb04
#
_entry.id   0cd5adf5f71641163b836574ca33cb04
#
_cell.length_a   1.000
_cell.length_b   1.000
_cell.length_c   1.000
_cell.angle_alpha   90.00
_cell.angle_beta   90.00
_cell.angle_gamma   90.00
#
_symmetry.space_group_name_H-M   'P 1'
#
loop_
_entity.id
_entity.type
_entity.pdbx_description
1 polymer ?
#
loop_
_entity_poly.entity_id
_entity_poly.type
_entity_poly.pdbx_seq_one_letter_code
_entity_poly.pdbx_strand_id
1 'polypeptide(L)'
;MTEERAIRDAIFAWCMVVIMLLACAVLGISLCNERERAKELRERVSELEARPMTIELVREEPEGAAWQSVGECTITHYCGCADCCGKSDCITATGAPATMGRTVSVDPDVIPLGSEVLINGVCYIAEDTGVNGKAVDIYIESHEQARDMGTYSAMVYRR
;
A
#
# COMPACT_ATOMS: atom_id res chain seq x y z
N MET A 1 -17.14 68.98 -23.46
CA MET A 1 -15.99 68.07 -23.28
C MET A 1 -15.68 67.68 -21.81
N THR A 2 -16.11 68.42 -20.82
CA THR A 2 -15.90 68.12 -19.38
C THR A 2 -16.98 67.22 -18.76
N GLU A 3 -18.25 67.38 -19.12
CA GLU A 3 -19.34 66.57 -18.60
C GLU A 3 -19.29 65.08 -19.08
N GLU A 4 -18.98 64.86 -20.35
CA GLU A 4 -18.88 63.51 -20.90
C GLU A 4 -17.71 62.68 -20.26
N ARG A 5 -16.64 63.35 -19.85
CA ARG A 5 -15.58 62.70 -19.10
C ARG A 5 -16.04 62.31 -17.70
N ALA A 6 -16.71 63.22 -16.99
CA ALA A 6 -17.21 62.91 -15.63
C ALA A 6 -18.21 61.76 -15.61
N ILE A 7 -19.09 61.67 -16.63
CA ILE A 7 -20.03 60.55 -16.75
C ILE A 7 -19.30 59.21 -16.99
N ARG A 8 -18.32 59.17 -17.90
CA ARG A 8 -17.51 57.97 -18.14
C ARG A 8 -16.75 57.50 -16.93
N ASP A 9 -16.12 58.42 -16.18
CA ASP A 9 -15.37 58.11 -15.00
C ASP A 9 -16.29 57.57 -13.88
N ALA A 10 -17.50 58.13 -13.75
CA ALA A 10 -18.51 57.63 -12.84
C ALA A 10 -19.00 56.23 -13.21
N ILE A 11 -19.26 55.95 -14.50
CA ILE A 11 -19.67 54.63 -14.99
C ILE A 11 -18.54 53.62 -14.75
N PHE A 12 -17.28 53.97 -15.04
CA PHE A 12 -16.12 53.12 -14.79
C PHE A 12 -15.98 52.79 -13.31
N ALA A 13 -16.09 53.76 -12.41
CA ALA A 13 -16.04 53.53 -10.97
C ALA A 13 -17.15 52.59 -10.49
N TRP A 14 -18.37 52.77 -10.99
CA TRP A 14 -19.50 51.86 -10.67
C TRP A 14 -19.27 50.43 -11.20
N CYS A 15 -18.75 50.27 -12.40
CA CYS A 15 -18.41 48.95 -12.94
C CYS A 15 -17.36 48.25 -12.09
N MET A 16 -16.34 48.94 -11.64
CA MET A 16 -15.29 48.42 -10.77
C MET A 16 -15.84 47.96 -9.42
N VAL A 17 -16.76 48.72 -8.82
CA VAL A 17 -17.42 48.33 -7.57
C VAL A 17 -18.27 47.05 -7.76
N VAL A 18 -19.02 46.95 -8.84
CA VAL A 18 -19.81 45.76 -9.15
C VAL A 18 -18.94 44.54 -9.35
N ILE A 19 -17.81 44.68 -10.09
CA ILE A 19 -16.84 43.59 -10.29
C ILE A 19 -16.23 43.13 -8.95
N MET A 20 -15.85 44.08 -8.10
CA MET A 20 -15.34 43.77 -6.77
C MET A 20 -16.35 43.02 -5.91
N LEU A 21 -17.63 43.42 -5.91
CA LEU A 21 -18.68 42.76 -5.16
C LEU A 21 -18.94 41.34 -5.67
N LEU A 22 -18.93 41.14 -6.99
CA LEU A 22 -19.06 39.81 -7.60
C LEU A 22 -17.88 38.90 -7.23
N ALA A 23 -16.64 39.42 -7.27
CA ALA A 23 -15.47 38.68 -6.88
C ALA A 23 -15.50 38.28 -5.39
N CYS A 24 -15.93 39.18 -4.50
CA CYS A 24 -16.12 38.86 -3.07
C CYS A 24 -17.21 37.79 -2.86
N ALA A 25 -18.29 37.83 -3.62
CA ALA A 25 -19.35 36.83 -3.53
C ALA A 25 -18.85 35.43 -3.98
N VAL A 26 -18.10 35.34 -5.07
CA VAL A 26 -17.52 34.10 -5.57
C VAL A 26 -16.52 33.54 -4.58
N LEU A 27 -15.65 34.37 -4.01
CA LEU A 27 -14.69 33.96 -2.97
C LEU A 27 -15.41 33.47 -1.71
N GLY A 28 -16.48 34.16 -1.30
CA GLY A 28 -17.30 33.74 -0.14
C GLY A 28 -17.94 32.38 -0.36
N ILE A 29 -18.49 32.10 -1.55
CA ILE A 29 -19.07 30.79 -1.90
C ILE A 29 -17.98 29.71 -1.90
N SER A 30 -16.79 30.00 -2.46
CA SER A 30 -15.68 29.05 -2.47
C SER A 30 -15.23 28.67 -1.07
N LEU A 31 -15.07 29.63 -0.18
CA LEU A 31 -14.68 29.41 1.22
C LEU A 31 -15.76 28.65 1.99
N CYS A 32 -17.03 28.86 1.69
CA CYS A 32 -18.15 28.14 2.29
C CYS A 32 -18.11 26.66 1.89
N ASN A 33 -17.90 26.38 0.61
CA ASN A 33 -17.77 25.01 0.08
C ASN A 33 -16.57 24.26 0.68
N GLU A 34 -15.44 24.92 0.86
CA GLU A 34 -14.28 24.30 1.49
C GLU A 34 -14.53 23.95 2.95
N ARG A 35 -15.26 24.81 3.68
CA ARG A 35 -15.62 24.55 5.08
C ARG A 35 -16.59 23.36 5.21
N GLU A 36 -17.54 23.23 4.28
CA GLU A 36 -18.46 22.08 4.28
C GLU A 36 -17.72 20.77 3.96
N ARG A 37 -16.82 20.77 2.99
CA ARG A 37 -15.97 19.61 2.70
C ARG A 37 -15.08 19.22 3.88
N ALA A 38 -14.53 20.20 4.58
CA ALA A 38 -13.72 19.95 5.76
C ALA A 38 -14.52 19.37 6.92
N LYS A 39 -15.79 19.76 7.07
CA LYS A 39 -16.70 19.15 8.06
C LYS A 39 -17.03 17.71 7.71
N GLU A 40 -17.39 17.44 6.46
CA GLU A 40 -17.71 16.10 5.99
C GLU A 40 -16.52 15.14 6.14
N LEU A 41 -15.30 15.60 5.83
CA LEU A 41 -14.08 14.85 6.05
C LEU A 41 -13.83 14.55 7.55
N ARG A 42 -14.07 15.51 8.43
CA ARG A 42 -13.91 15.31 9.88
C ARG A 42 -14.92 14.33 10.44
N GLU A 43 -16.16 14.36 9.95
CA GLU A 43 -17.20 13.41 10.34
C GLU A 43 -16.85 12.00 9.89
N ARG A 44 -16.35 11.83 8.65
CA ARG A 44 -15.86 10.54 8.14
C ARG A 44 -14.65 10.00 8.91
N VAL A 45 -13.70 10.86 9.26
CA VAL A 45 -12.54 10.46 10.08
C VAL A 45 -13.02 10.02 11.46
N SER A 46 -13.92 10.80 12.10
CA SER A 46 -14.49 10.45 13.40
C SER A 46 -15.30 9.14 13.35
N GLU A 47 -16.04 8.88 12.26
CA GLU A 47 -16.75 7.62 12.06
C GLU A 47 -15.81 6.43 11.88
N LEU A 48 -14.71 6.62 11.16
CA LEU A 48 -13.66 5.60 10.98
C LEU A 48 -12.90 5.33 12.29
N GLU A 49 -12.62 6.37 13.09
CA GLU A 49 -11.96 6.23 14.38
C GLU A 49 -12.89 5.61 15.44
N ALA A 50 -14.21 5.87 15.35
CA ALA A 50 -15.20 5.29 16.24
C ALA A 50 -15.58 3.85 15.89
N ARG A 51 -15.21 3.36 14.71
CA ARG A 51 -15.34 1.94 14.41
C ARG A 51 -14.40 1.18 15.33
N PRO A 52 -14.94 0.33 16.24
CA PRO A 52 -14.07 -0.58 16.96
C PRO A 52 -13.30 -1.38 15.88
N MET A 53 -11.99 -1.24 15.84
CA MET A 53 -11.15 -2.21 15.14
C MET A 53 -11.27 -3.51 15.93
N THR A 54 -12.40 -4.17 15.83
CA THR A 54 -12.47 -5.59 16.03
C THR A 54 -11.68 -6.13 14.84
N ILE A 55 -10.38 -6.31 15.04
CA ILE A 55 -9.62 -7.31 14.31
C ILE A 55 -10.26 -8.61 14.80
N GLU A 56 -11.42 -8.93 14.28
CA GLU A 56 -11.81 -10.31 14.16
C GLU A 56 -10.69 -10.87 13.29
N LEU A 57 -9.78 -11.57 13.91
CA LEU A 57 -8.93 -12.54 13.22
C LEU A 57 -9.92 -13.54 12.61
N VAL A 58 -10.54 -13.11 11.50
CA VAL A 58 -11.18 -14.04 10.57
C VAL A 58 -10.01 -14.87 10.09
N ARG A 59 -9.86 -16.01 10.72
CA ARG A 59 -9.03 -17.09 10.25
C ARG A 59 -9.78 -17.66 9.06
N GLU A 60 -9.81 -16.88 7.97
CA GLU A 60 -10.30 -17.35 6.68
C GLU A 60 -9.28 -18.41 6.24
N GLU A 61 -9.62 -19.67 6.54
CA GLU A 61 -8.98 -20.76 5.85
C GLU A 61 -9.37 -20.60 4.38
N PRO A 62 -8.37 -20.52 3.47
CA PRO A 62 -8.64 -20.26 2.07
C PRO A 62 -9.59 -21.33 1.51
N GLU A 63 -10.77 -20.90 1.08
CA GLU A 63 -11.75 -21.76 0.44
C GLU A 63 -11.17 -22.30 -0.87
N GLY A 64 -11.16 -23.65 -1.02
CA GLY A 64 -11.12 -24.24 -2.37
C GLY A 64 -9.93 -25.07 -2.79
N ALA A 65 -8.99 -25.47 -1.98
CA ALA A 65 -8.09 -26.61 -2.16
C ALA A 65 -7.49 -26.96 -0.81
N ALA A 66 -7.11 -28.20 -0.61
CA ALA A 66 -6.66 -28.68 0.70
C ALA A 66 -5.36 -27.98 1.16
N TRP A 67 -5.47 -26.72 1.58
CA TRP A 67 -4.38 -26.01 2.21
C TRP A 67 -3.99 -26.68 3.51
N GLN A 68 -2.73 -27.02 3.66
CA GLN A 68 -2.17 -27.58 4.88
C GLN A 68 -1.49 -26.48 5.69
N SER A 69 -1.87 -26.35 6.96
CA SER A 69 -1.21 -25.40 7.85
C SER A 69 0.22 -25.84 8.15
N VAL A 70 1.20 -25.00 7.88
CA VAL A 70 2.58 -25.14 8.33
C VAL A 70 2.71 -24.63 9.77
N GLY A 71 1.84 -23.71 10.15
CA GLY A 71 1.81 -23.02 11.44
C GLY A 71 2.42 -21.63 11.37
N GLU A 72 2.76 -21.10 12.53
CA GLU A 72 3.45 -19.79 12.63
C GLU A 72 4.90 -19.93 12.17
N CYS A 73 5.28 -19.09 11.19
CA CYS A 73 6.64 -19.04 10.63
C CYS A 73 7.22 -17.65 10.80
N THR A 74 8.54 -17.56 10.90
CA THR A 74 9.29 -16.31 10.81
C THR A 74 9.41 -15.91 9.36
N ILE A 75 8.98 -14.69 9.03
CA ILE A 75 9.03 -14.12 7.69
C ILE A 75 10.14 -13.10 7.62
N THR A 76 11.02 -13.26 6.67
CA THR A 76 12.11 -12.32 6.32
C THR A 76 12.07 -11.96 4.85
N HIS A 77 12.98 -11.10 4.41
CA HIS A 77 13.04 -10.63 3.03
C HIS A 77 14.47 -10.67 2.52
N TYR A 78 14.65 -11.11 1.28
CA TYR A 78 15.96 -11.18 0.63
C TYR A 78 15.91 -10.62 -0.79
N CYS A 79 17.07 -10.27 -1.34
CA CYS A 79 17.21 -9.85 -2.73
C CYS A 79 18.29 -10.68 -3.43
N GLY A 80 18.33 -10.62 -4.75
CA GLY A 80 19.27 -11.38 -5.56
C GLY A 80 20.73 -10.84 -5.58
N CYS A 81 21.14 -10.02 -4.59
CA CYS A 81 22.50 -9.50 -4.52
C CYS A 81 23.47 -10.49 -3.87
N ALA A 82 24.76 -10.28 -4.10
CA ALA A 82 25.80 -11.13 -3.56
C ALA A 82 25.83 -11.19 -2.01
N ASP A 83 25.42 -10.11 -1.34
CA ASP A 83 25.40 -10.04 0.11
C ASP A 83 24.26 -10.91 0.71
N CYS A 84 23.12 -11.02 0.01
CA CYS A 84 22.00 -11.84 0.47
C CYS A 84 22.11 -13.30 0.04
N CYS A 85 22.54 -13.54 -1.20
CA CYS A 85 22.50 -14.87 -1.83
C CYS A 85 23.88 -15.51 -2.07
N GLY A 86 24.98 -14.79 -1.81
CA GLY A 86 26.34 -15.22 -2.17
C GLY A 86 26.59 -15.28 -3.67
N LYS A 87 25.59 -14.95 -4.49
CA LYS A 87 25.62 -14.90 -5.96
C LYS A 87 24.71 -13.76 -6.44
N SER A 88 24.84 -13.36 -7.70
CA SER A 88 24.06 -12.26 -8.28
C SER A 88 23.36 -12.64 -9.59
N ASP A 89 23.16 -13.93 -9.83
CA ASP A 89 22.49 -14.46 -11.01
C ASP A 89 20.95 -14.44 -10.93
N CYS A 90 20.42 -14.19 -9.72
CA CYS A 90 18.97 -14.21 -9.42
C CYS A 90 18.27 -15.52 -9.81
N ILE A 91 19.02 -16.64 -9.85
CA ILE A 91 18.45 -17.97 -10.16
C ILE A 91 18.17 -18.70 -8.84
N THR A 92 16.96 -19.17 -8.68
CA THR A 92 16.49 -19.92 -7.52
C THR A 92 17.02 -21.36 -7.49
N ALA A 93 16.79 -22.06 -6.40
CA ALA A 93 17.14 -23.49 -6.25
C ALA A 93 16.40 -24.38 -7.26
N THR A 94 15.23 -23.97 -7.74
CA THR A 94 14.48 -24.70 -8.80
C THR A 94 14.99 -24.40 -10.21
N GLY A 95 15.93 -23.46 -10.36
CA GLY A 95 16.45 -23.02 -11.65
C GLY A 95 15.61 -21.93 -12.32
N ALA A 96 14.54 -21.47 -11.70
CA ALA A 96 13.72 -20.36 -12.20
C ALA A 96 14.34 -19.00 -11.79
N PRO A 97 14.09 -17.91 -12.53
CA PRO A 97 14.44 -16.58 -12.08
C PRO A 97 13.62 -16.18 -10.84
N ALA A 98 14.29 -15.66 -9.81
CA ALA A 98 13.61 -15.10 -8.66
C ALA A 98 12.76 -13.90 -9.07
N THR A 99 11.48 -13.89 -8.66
CA THR A 99 10.51 -12.87 -9.08
C THR A 99 9.77 -12.33 -7.87
N MET A 100 9.76 -10.99 -7.71
CA MET A 100 9.03 -10.30 -6.65
C MET A 100 7.53 -10.58 -6.74
N GLY A 101 6.90 -10.82 -5.58
CA GLY A 101 5.46 -11.17 -5.49
C GLY A 101 5.15 -12.64 -5.84
N ARG A 102 6.17 -13.44 -6.17
CA ARG A 102 6.04 -14.85 -6.52
C ARG A 102 6.97 -15.76 -5.72
N THR A 103 8.25 -15.46 -5.70
CA THR A 103 9.28 -16.38 -5.20
C THR A 103 9.45 -16.24 -3.68
N VAL A 104 9.45 -17.39 -3.00
CA VAL A 104 9.88 -17.50 -1.61
C VAL A 104 10.94 -18.58 -1.45
N SER A 105 11.87 -18.32 -0.54
CA SER A 105 12.86 -19.30 -0.05
C SER A 105 12.31 -19.99 1.18
N VAL A 106 12.45 -21.30 1.24
CA VAL A 106 11.89 -22.15 2.29
C VAL A 106 12.89 -23.24 2.69
N ASP A 107 12.62 -23.91 3.83
CA ASP A 107 13.21 -25.19 4.16
C ASP A 107 12.44 -26.30 3.43
N PRO A 108 13.05 -27.02 2.48
CA PRO A 108 12.38 -28.09 1.72
C PRO A 108 11.85 -29.24 2.58
N ASP A 109 12.40 -29.46 3.78
CA ASP A 109 11.92 -30.47 4.71
C ASP A 109 10.59 -30.06 5.38
N VAL A 110 10.28 -28.75 5.39
CA VAL A 110 9.03 -28.20 5.94
C VAL A 110 8.04 -27.86 4.85
N ILE A 111 8.49 -27.19 3.79
CA ILE A 111 7.69 -26.80 2.63
C ILE A 111 8.40 -27.30 1.36
N PRO A 112 7.90 -28.33 0.69
CA PRO A 112 8.52 -28.85 -0.53
C PRO A 112 8.63 -27.78 -1.62
N LEU A 113 9.73 -27.76 -2.35
CA LEU A 113 9.89 -26.90 -3.52
C LEU A 113 8.78 -27.17 -4.55
N GLY A 114 8.29 -26.10 -5.17
CA GLY A 114 7.15 -26.12 -6.09
C GLY A 114 5.80 -25.96 -5.43
N SER A 115 5.71 -26.04 -4.09
CA SER A 115 4.46 -25.81 -3.36
C SER A 115 4.00 -24.36 -3.52
N GLU A 116 2.69 -24.17 -3.59
CA GLU A 116 2.09 -22.87 -3.35
C GLU A 116 2.09 -22.58 -1.85
N VAL A 117 2.48 -21.34 -1.50
CA VAL A 117 2.63 -20.89 -0.11
C VAL A 117 1.79 -19.65 0.10
N LEU A 118 0.83 -19.71 1.02
CA LEU A 118 -0.05 -18.61 1.34
C LEU A 118 0.43 -17.92 2.64
N ILE A 119 0.70 -16.64 2.57
CA ILE A 119 1.15 -15.78 3.68
C ILE A 119 0.32 -14.50 3.65
N ASN A 120 -0.41 -14.20 4.72
CA ASN A 120 -1.24 -12.98 4.83
C ASN A 120 -2.16 -12.72 3.62
N GLY A 121 -2.74 -13.78 3.03
CA GLY A 121 -3.63 -13.69 1.87
C GLY A 121 -2.93 -13.54 0.52
N VAL A 122 -1.58 -13.53 0.48
CA VAL A 122 -0.79 -13.51 -0.75
C VAL A 122 -0.25 -14.91 -1.04
N CYS A 123 -0.42 -15.37 -2.29
CA CYS A 123 0.06 -16.68 -2.73
C CYS A 123 1.43 -16.52 -3.41
N TYR A 124 2.39 -17.30 -2.94
CA TYR A 124 3.76 -17.39 -3.44
C TYR A 124 4.06 -18.80 -3.93
N ILE A 125 5.21 -19.01 -4.54
CA ILE A 125 5.73 -20.32 -4.91
C ILE A 125 7.06 -20.57 -4.17
N ALA A 126 7.20 -21.73 -3.56
CA ALA A 126 8.44 -22.17 -2.94
C ALA A 126 9.45 -22.57 -4.04
N GLU A 127 10.28 -21.65 -4.46
CA GLU A 127 11.23 -21.84 -5.57
C GLU A 127 12.68 -21.81 -5.12
N ASP A 128 12.94 -21.28 -3.93
CA ASP A 128 14.30 -21.11 -3.45
C ASP A 128 14.53 -21.74 -2.06
N THR A 129 15.79 -21.85 -1.68
CA THR A 129 16.23 -22.41 -0.39
C THR A 129 17.25 -21.46 0.24
N GLY A 130 17.48 -21.60 1.56
CA GLY A 130 18.45 -20.76 2.27
C GLY A 130 18.03 -20.44 3.69
N VAL A 131 16.79 -20.82 4.05
CA VAL A 131 16.27 -20.75 5.42
C VAL A 131 16.09 -22.16 5.98
N ASN A 132 15.97 -22.26 7.31
CA ASN A 132 15.83 -23.54 7.99
C ASN A 132 14.59 -23.54 8.89
N GLY A 133 13.94 -24.71 9.00
CA GLY A 133 12.79 -24.91 9.86
C GLY A 133 11.58 -24.06 9.44
N LYS A 134 10.88 -23.50 10.42
CA LYS A 134 9.71 -22.65 10.20
C LYS A 134 10.10 -21.20 9.90
N ALA A 135 10.87 -21.00 8.85
CA ALA A 135 11.21 -19.68 8.30
C ALA A 135 10.85 -19.63 6.83
N VAL A 136 10.43 -18.47 6.36
CA VAL A 136 10.16 -18.19 4.95
C VAL A 136 10.76 -16.85 4.60
N ASP A 137 11.53 -16.79 3.52
CA ASP A 137 12.19 -15.58 3.07
C ASP A 137 11.58 -15.13 1.73
N ILE A 138 10.99 -13.93 1.71
CA ILE A 138 10.26 -13.42 0.54
C ILE A 138 11.22 -12.65 -0.35
N TYR A 139 11.25 -12.98 -1.63
CA TYR A 139 12.10 -12.29 -2.60
C TYR A 139 11.61 -10.87 -2.88
N ILE A 140 12.52 -9.92 -2.78
CA ILE A 140 12.35 -8.49 -3.09
C ILE A 140 13.49 -8.06 -4.02
N GLU A 141 13.23 -7.18 -4.97
CA GLU A 141 14.24 -6.77 -5.95
C GLU A 141 15.32 -5.86 -5.35
N SER A 142 14.99 -5.05 -4.34
CA SER A 142 15.89 -4.07 -3.72
C SER A 142 16.43 -4.55 -2.38
N HIS A 143 17.74 -4.50 -2.20
CA HIS A 143 18.40 -4.78 -0.93
C HIS A 143 17.94 -3.85 0.21
N GLU A 144 17.78 -2.57 -0.11
CA GLU A 144 17.32 -1.57 0.86
C GLU A 144 15.89 -1.86 1.32
N GLN A 145 14.99 -2.15 0.39
CA GLN A 145 13.62 -2.55 0.72
C GLN A 145 13.56 -3.83 1.54
N ALA A 146 14.35 -4.85 1.20
CA ALA A 146 14.41 -6.10 1.94
C ALA A 146 14.81 -5.88 3.41
N ARG A 147 15.74 -4.97 3.66
CA ARG A 147 16.15 -4.59 5.02
C ARG A 147 15.08 -3.79 5.75
N ASP A 148 14.43 -2.87 5.08
CA ASP A 148 13.42 -1.98 5.68
C ASP A 148 12.13 -2.73 6.05
N MET A 149 11.78 -3.82 5.34
CA MET A 149 10.62 -4.64 5.65
C MET A 149 10.76 -5.45 6.94
N GLY A 150 11.98 -5.62 7.44
CA GLY A 150 12.25 -6.26 8.72
C GLY A 150 11.85 -7.73 8.80
N THR A 151 11.61 -8.18 10.03
CA THR A 151 11.21 -9.57 10.34
C THR A 151 9.91 -9.57 11.13
N TYR A 152 8.99 -10.48 10.80
CA TYR A 152 7.73 -10.64 11.52
C TYR A 152 7.29 -12.12 11.53
N SER A 153 6.28 -12.46 12.33
CA SER A 153 5.66 -13.78 12.35
C SER A 153 4.34 -13.77 11.62
N ALA A 154 4.04 -14.84 10.88
CA ALA A 154 2.76 -15.04 10.20
C ALA A 154 2.37 -16.51 10.17
N MET A 155 1.05 -16.76 10.07
CA MET A 155 0.53 -18.10 9.75
C MET A 155 0.78 -18.40 8.29
N VAL A 156 1.39 -19.55 8.02
CA VAL A 156 1.73 -20.02 6.68
C VAL A 156 0.94 -21.28 6.36
N TYR A 157 0.43 -21.34 5.15
CA TYR A 157 -0.24 -22.50 4.60
C TYR A 157 0.43 -22.90 3.30
N ARG A 158 0.36 -24.19 2.94
CA ARG A 158 0.93 -24.74 1.71
C ARG A 158 -0.05 -25.68 1.00
N ARG A 159 0.07 -25.81 -0.29
CA ARG A 159 -0.58 -26.84 -1.12
C ARG A 159 0.27 -27.26 -2.29
#